data_f5f6df7d62213a7f9d0232df5d3af63e
#
_entry.id   f5f6df7d62213a7f9d0232df5d3af63e
#
_cell.length_a   1.000
_cell.length_b   1.000
_cell.length_c   1.000
_cell.angle_alpha   90.00
_cell.angle_beta   90.00
_cell.angle_gamma   90.00
#
_symmetry.space_group_name_H-M   'P 1'
#
loop_
_entity.id
_entity.type
_entity.pdbx_description
1 polymer ?
#
loop_
_entity_poly.entity_id
_entity_poly.type
_entity_poly.pdbx_seq_one_letter_code
_entity_poly.pdbx_strand_id
1 'polypeptide(L)' 'MKIFELPAIYDSRKSFYGKAHIIDYENGTMELLSYNTIVSRVVNGKVKHLGKWSATTSRHQKEFQKQFEY' A
#
# COMPACT_ATOMS: atom_id res chain seq x y z
N MET A 1 11.99 3.09 -11.38
CA MET A 1 11.10 3.29 -10.22
C MET A 1 9.84 3.99 -10.67
N LYS A 2 8.69 3.50 -10.24
CA LYS A 2 7.39 4.10 -10.54
C LYS A 2 6.68 4.44 -9.24
N ILE A 3 5.94 5.55 -9.25
CA ILE A 3 5.09 5.93 -8.11
C ILE A 3 3.69 6.17 -8.66
N PHE A 4 2.70 5.51 -8.07
CA PHE A 4 1.32 5.64 -8.52
C PHE A 4 0.37 5.51 -7.34
N GLU A 5 -0.86 6.00 -7.51
CA GLU A 5 -1.86 5.95 -6.45
C GLU A 5 -2.36 4.52 -6.26
N LEU A 6 -2.54 4.12 -5.00
CA LEU A 6 -3.14 2.82 -4.67
C LEU A 6 -4.64 2.88 -4.97
N PRO A 7 -5.15 2.09 -5.93
CA PRO A 7 -6.59 2.08 -6.18
C PRO A 7 -7.33 1.32 -5.09
N ALA A 8 -8.54 1.77 -4.77
CA ALA A 8 -9.39 1.10 -3.79
C ALA A 8 -10.24 0.04 -4.49
N ILE A 9 -9.69 -1.16 -4.64
CA ILE A 9 -10.36 -2.27 -5.34
C ILE A 9 -11.20 -3.09 -4.37
N TYR A 10 -10.65 -3.43 -3.21
CA TYR A 10 -11.29 -4.29 -2.22
C TYR A 10 -11.90 -3.52 -1.06
N ASP A 11 -11.65 -2.22 -0.97
CA ASP A 11 -12.23 -1.36 0.05
C ASP A 11 -13.62 -0.91 -0.39
N SER A 12 -14.49 -0.61 0.55
CA SER A 12 -15.83 -0.10 0.26
C SER A 12 -15.82 1.34 -0.27
N ARG A 13 -14.72 2.05 -0.12
CA ARG A 13 -14.56 3.41 -0.62
C ARG A 13 -14.19 3.39 -2.09
N LYS A 14 -14.53 4.48 -2.80
CA LYS A 14 -14.24 4.61 -4.23
C LYS A 14 -12.76 4.85 -4.49
N SER A 15 -12.08 5.54 -3.59
CA SER A 15 -10.65 5.82 -3.71
C SER A 15 -10.11 6.21 -2.35
N PHE A 16 -8.79 6.28 -2.24
CA PHE A 16 -8.14 6.82 -1.04
C PHE A 16 -7.78 8.30 -1.20
N TYR A 17 -8.32 8.93 -2.25
CA TYR A 17 -8.23 10.37 -2.50
C TYR A 17 -6.81 10.92 -2.48
N GLY A 18 -5.88 10.18 -3.09
CA GLY A 18 -4.49 10.62 -3.17
C GLY A 18 -3.68 10.48 -1.89
N LYS A 19 -4.21 9.74 -0.91
CA LYS A 19 -3.53 9.60 0.39
C LYS A 19 -2.70 8.34 0.51
N ALA A 20 -2.82 7.42 -0.44
CA ALA A 20 -2.06 6.17 -0.46
C ALA A 20 -1.42 5.99 -1.83
N HIS A 21 -0.12 5.75 -1.85
CA HIS A 21 0.65 5.57 -3.08
C HIS A 21 1.51 4.32 -2.99
N ILE A 22 1.82 3.78 -4.15
CA ILE A 22 2.73 2.65 -4.29
C ILE A 22 4.03 3.16 -4.87
N ILE A 23 5.14 2.77 -4.28
CA ILE A 23 6.47 2.97 -4.86
C ILE A 23 6.93 1.61 -5.37
N ASP A 24 7.00 1.48 -6.69
CA ASP A 24 7.40 0.25 -7.33
C ASP A 24 8.85 0.38 -7.79
N TYR A 25 9.75 -0.39 -7.18
CA TYR A 25 11.16 -0.36 -7.51
C TYR A 25 11.50 -1.20 -8.73
N GLU A 26 10.50 -1.88 -9.31
CA GLU A 26 10.63 -2.68 -10.54
C GLU A 26 11.64 -3.83 -10.43
N ASN A 27 11.87 -4.30 -9.21
CA ASN A 27 12.79 -5.40 -8.92
C ASN A 27 12.16 -6.47 -8.02
N GLY A 28 10.81 -6.50 -7.97
CA GLY A 28 10.08 -7.42 -7.09
C GLY A 28 9.77 -6.82 -5.74
N THR A 29 10.18 -5.59 -5.48
CA THR A 29 9.90 -4.89 -4.22
C THR A 29 9.00 -3.68 -4.49
N MET A 30 7.97 -3.53 -3.67
CA MET A 30 7.12 -2.34 -3.67
C MET A 30 6.90 -1.88 -2.23
N GLU A 31 6.63 -0.60 -2.05
CA GLU A 31 6.34 -0.04 -0.74
C GLU A 31 5.05 0.75 -0.77
N LEU A 32 4.33 0.73 0.34
CA LEU A 32 3.12 1.52 0.51
C LEU A 32 3.45 2.79 1.26
N LEU A 33 3.18 3.92 0.62
CA LEU A 33 3.28 5.24 1.22
C LEU A 33 1.88 5.70 1.61
N SER A 34 1.64 5.85 2.91
CA SER A 34 0.37 6.34 3.44
C SER A 34 0.60 7.74 3.99
N TYR A 35 -0.07 8.73 3.41
CA TYR A 35 0.23 10.14 3.66
C TYR A 35 1.69 10.39 3.31
N ASN A 36 2.56 10.59 4.26
CA ASN A 36 3.98 10.84 4.02
C ASN A 36 4.88 9.80 4.69
N THR A 37 4.33 8.61 5.01
CA THR A 37 5.04 7.59 5.77
C THR A 37 5.01 6.26 5.02
N ILE A 38 6.15 5.59 4.93
CA ILE A 38 6.21 4.22 4.42
C ILE A 38 5.69 3.29 5.51
N VAL A 39 4.58 2.59 5.24
CA VAL A 39 3.89 1.80 6.26
C VAL A 39 3.87 0.31 5.99
N SER A 40 4.19 -0.11 4.76
CA SER A 40 4.22 -1.53 4.39
C SER A 40 5.19 -1.74 3.27
N ARG A 41 5.63 -2.99 3.11
CA ARG A 41 6.53 -3.40 2.02
C ARG A 41 6.12 -4.77 1.53
N VAL A 42 6.23 -4.98 0.23
CA VAL A 42 6.07 -6.31 -0.35
C VAL A 42 7.35 -6.68 -1.11
N VAL A 43 7.83 -7.90 -0.87
CA VAL A 43 9.00 -8.46 -1.56
C VAL A 43 8.60 -9.82 -2.09
N ASN A 44 8.62 -9.97 -3.42
CA ASN A 44 8.28 -11.22 -4.10
C ASN A 44 6.95 -11.81 -3.62
N GLY A 45 5.94 -10.95 -3.45
CA GLY A 45 4.58 -11.35 -3.08
C GLY A 45 4.35 -11.55 -1.60
N LYS A 46 5.31 -11.22 -0.74
CA LYS A 46 5.16 -11.33 0.71
C LYS A 46 5.09 -9.94 1.33
N VAL A 47 3.96 -9.63 1.94
CA VAL A 47 3.70 -8.31 2.52
C VAL A 47 4.11 -8.28 3.98
N LYS A 48 4.78 -7.21 4.36
CA LYS A 48 5.14 -6.91 5.75
C LYS A 48 4.66 -5.51 6.09
N HIS A 49 3.86 -5.40 7.15
CA HIS A 49 3.47 -4.10 7.68
C HIS A 49 4.52 -3.64 8.69
N LEU A 50 4.91 -2.36 8.60
CA LEU A 50 6.04 -1.84 9.37
C LEU A 50 5.62 -1.27 10.72
N GLY A 51 4.32 -1.24 11.01
CA GLY A 51 3.80 -0.74 12.28
C GLY A 51 2.31 -0.50 12.19
N LYS A 52 1.78 0.13 13.22
CA LYS A 52 0.38 0.55 13.29
C LYS A 52 0.31 2.06 13.43
N TRP A 53 -0.63 2.65 12.73
CA TRP A 53 -0.90 4.08 12.79
C TRP A 53 -2.39 4.33 13.05
N SER A 54 -3.07 5.03 12.14
CA SER A 54 -4.49 5.32 12.27
C SER A 54 -5.34 4.22 11.62
N ALA A 55 -6.66 4.27 11.86
CA ALA A 55 -7.60 3.38 11.19
C ALA A 55 -7.55 3.56 9.66
N THR A 56 -7.37 4.79 9.19
CA THR A 56 -7.27 5.08 7.76
C THR A 56 -6.04 4.41 7.16
N THR A 57 -4.89 4.52 7.81
CA THR A 57 -3.67 3.85 7.36
C THR A 57 -3.83 2.34 7.37
N SER A 58 -4.51 1.78 8.37
CA SER A 58 -4.80 0.34 8.42
C SER A 58 -5.63 -0.11 7.21
N ARG A 59 -6.55 0.71 6.73
CA ARG A 59 -7.31 0.42 5.51
C ARG A 59 -6.38 0.38 4.29
N HIS A 60 -5.45 1.32 4.19
CA HIS A 60 -4.45 1.33 3.13
C HIS A 60 -3.61 0.06 3.17
N GLN A 61 -3.18 -0.36 4.36
CA GLN A 61 -2.37 -1.57 4.53
C GLN A 61 -3.15 -2.83 4.13
N LYS A 62 -4.43 -2.93 4.49
CA LYS A 62 -5.27 -4.06 4.10
C LYS A 62 -5.45 -4.13 2.58
N GLU A 63 -5.69 -2.99 1.94
CA GLU A 63 -5.86 -2.93 0.51
C GLU A 63 -4.58 -3.34 -0.21
N PHE A 64 -3.45 -2.83 0.26
CA PHE A 64 -2.13 -3.17 -0.26
C PHE A 64 -1.87 -4.68 -0.18
N GLN A 65 -2.17 -5.28 0.97
CA GLN A 65 -1.98 -6.71 1.17
C GLN A 65 -2.87 -7.53 0.24
N LYS A 66 -4.13 -7.16 0.11
CA LYS A 66 -5.07 -7.89 -0.75
C LYS A 66 -4.68 -7.83 -2.22
N GLN A 67 -4.08 -6.73 -2.66
CA GLN A 67 -3.70 -6.57 -4.06
C GLN A 67 -2.39 -7.25 -4.41
N PHE A 68 -1.42 -7.26 -3.51
CA PHE A 68 -0.05 -7.60 -3.86
C PHE A 68 0.51 -8.84 -3.17
N GLU A 69 -0.18 -9.39 -2.17
CA GLU A 69 0.28 -10.61 -1.52
C GLU A 69 -0.14 -11.84 -2.32
N TYR A 70 0.82 -12.75 -2.54
CA TYR A 70 0.54 -14.03 -3.18
C TYR A 70 1.53 -15.11 -2.76
#